data_e06c7008a003883d29aa453f710ad600
#
_entry.id   e06c7008a003883d29aa453f710ad600
#
_cell.length_a   1.000
_cell.length_b   1.000
_cell.length_c   1.000
_cell.angle_alpha   90.00
_cell.angle_beta   90.00
_cell.angle_gamma   90.00
#
_symmetry.space_group_name_H-M   'P 1'
#
loop_
_entity.id
_entity.type
_entity.pdbx_description
1 polymer ?
#
loop_
_entity_poly.entity_id
_entity_poly.type
_entity_poly.pdbx_seq_one_letter_code
_entity_poly.pdbx_strand_id
1 'polypeptide(L)'
;MSQGMRLGIVGAGPTGKAHAAAAKQAGFRLISAADRIPDRLGALSAEFKLARSVSDAEELVHDPDLDAVSLCLPTHLHTPIAISALRAGKHVLIEMPPATTSRDAKAIARTAEKTGKIVLYAAVRRFGSAEQSAKQAIDKGYAGKIYHARATWLRTRGVPKGTGWYSDKSLSGGGAGVDLGLPMIDLLTHLIGSDVTHVSAVSHCCVTGLPVEEFVHGLLRFESGASAEVSVSWAMNQIPSQAGTTCRIHAQRAALDIYTPQGPVIYRGFENAGQGKPTPMKQPRVAGYPALFRHFKECIQGKTQPLVGAEAGVKLMQLAEALYRSIETGKTIEIKHKTDTDKGS
;
A
#
# COMPACT_ATOMS: atom_id res chain seq x y z
N MET A 1 -13.44 27.36 -17.05
CA MET A 1 -12.59 26.77 -15.97
C MET A 1 -13.23 25.44 -15.59
N SER A 2 -12.57 24.29 -15.79
CA SER A 2 -13.14 23.00 -15.39
C SER A 2 -13.31 23.00 -13.87
N GLN A 3 -14.53 22.79 -13.40
CA GLN A 3 -14.78 22.58 -11.97
C GLN A 3 -13.91 21.42 -11.52
N GLY A 4 -13.07 21.62 -10.47
CA GLY A 4 -12.19 20.58 -9.94
C GLY A 4 -13.00 19.38 -9.49
N MET A 5 -12.45 18.16 -9.66
CA MET A 5 -13.07 16.90 -9.25
C MET A 5 -13.40 16.92 -7.76
N ARG A 6 -14.63 16.56 -7.40
CA ARG A 6 -15.22 16.69 -6.06
C ARG A 6 -14.95 15.40 -5.26
N LEU A 7 -14.32 15.56 -4.08
CA LEU A 7 -13.87 14.44 -3.25
C LEU A 7 -14.45 14.52 -1.83
N GLY A 8 -14.91 13.39 -1.33
CA GLY A 8 -15.27 13.16 0.07
C GLY A 8 -14.18 12.36 0.80
N ILE A 9 -13.93 12.66 2.07
CA ILE A 9 -13.01 11.92 2.95
C ILE A 9 -13.81 11.10 3.95
N VAL A 10 -13.63 9.80 3.96
CA VAL A 10 -14.26 8.87 4.90
C VAL A 10 -13.22 8.40 5.91
N GLY A 11 -13.37 8.86 7.16
CA GLY A 11 -12.39 8.73 8.23
C GLY A 11 -11.53 10.00 8.39
N ALA A 12 -11.78 10.78 9.45
CA ALA A 12 -11.11 12.05 9.75
C ALA A 12 -9.91 11.91 10.70
N GLY A 13 -9.37 10.71 10.85
CA GLY A 13 -8.14 10.45 11.62
C GLY A 13 -6.88 11.03 10.94
N PRO A 14 -5.69 10.76 11.50
CA PRO A 14 -4.42 11.28 10.94
C PRO A 14 -4.23 10.95 9.45
N THR A 15 -4.61 9.75 9.01
CA THR A 15 -4.56 9.35 7.61
C THR A 15 -5.54 10.15 6.75
N GLY A 16 -6.78 10.33 7.19
CA GLY A 16 -7.76 11.14 6.47
C GLY A 16 -7.33 12.60 6.32
N LYS A 17 -6.70 13.17 7.36
CA LYS A 17 -6.09 14.50 7.30
C LYS A 17 -4.97 14.56 6.26
N ALA A 18 -4.08 13.57 6.23
CA ALA A 18 -3.01 13.49 5.23
C ALA A 18 -3.57 13.37 3.80
N HIS A 19 -4.64 12.57 3.62
CA HIS A 19 -5.34 12.45 2.34
C HIS A 19 -6.00 13.75 1.90
N ALA A 20 -6.68 14.45 2.81
CA ALA A 20 -7.29 15.75 2.51
C ALA A 20 -6.25 16.78 2.03
N ALA A 21 -5.11 16.87 2.73
CA ALA A 21 -4.02 17.77 2.36
C ALA A 21 -3.45 17.43 0.97
N ALA A 22 -3.19 16.15 0.71
CA ALA A 22 -2.63 15.65 -0.55
C ALA A 22 -3.63 15.81 -1.72
N ALA A 23 -4.90 15.54 -1.50
CA ALA A 23 -5.96 15.71 -2.48
C ALA A 23 -6.08 17.17 -2.93
N LYS A 24 -6.04 18.11 -1.96
CA LYS A 24 -6.03 19.56 -2.25
C LYS A 24 -4.82 19.93 -3.10
N GLN A 25 -3.61 19.43 -2.77
CA GLN A 25 -2.40 19.65 -3.56
C GLN A 25 -2.50 19.09 -4.98
N ALA A 26 -3.20 17.95 -5.16
CA ALA A 26 -3.46 17.33 -6.46
C ALA A 26 -4.60 18.04 -7.24
N GLY A 27 -5.23 19.08 -6.67
CA GLY A 27 -6.28 19.86 -7.31
C GLY A 27 -7.65 19.19 -7.28
N PHE A 28 -7.94 18.37 -6.26
CA PHE A 28 -9.31 17.99 -5.91
C PHE A 28 -9.99 19.12 -5.14
N ARG A 29 -11.29 19.21 -5.30
CA ARG A 29 -12.17 20.04 -4.48
C ARG A 29 -12.73 19.18 -3.35
N LEU A 30 -12.30 19.43 -2.13
CA LEU A 30 -12.83 18.75 -0.94
C LEU A 30 -14.22 19.30 -0.64
N ILE A 31 -15.23 18.45 -0.61
CA ILE A 31 -16.64 18.83 -0.40
C ILE A 31 -17.08 18.47 1.00
N SER A 32 -16.85 17.22 1.42
CA SER A 32 -17.39 16.68 2.66
C SER A 32 -16.47 15.67 3.32
N ALA A 33 -16.72 15.41 4.61
CA ALA A 33 -16.07 14.33 5.35
C ALA A 33 -17.06 13.59 6.24
N ALA A 34 -16.73 12.31 6.53
CA ALA A 34 -17.44 11.50 7.50
C ALA A 34 -16.49 10.93 8.56
N ASP A 35 -16.87 11.00 9.83
CA ASP A 35 -16.23 10.28 10.93
C ASP A 35 -17.22 10.15 12.11
N ARG A 36 -17.20 9.01 12.81
CA ARG A 36 -18.01 8.79 14.01
C ARG A 36 -17.52 9.56 15.23
N ILE A 37 -16.30 10.08 15.20
CA ILE A 37 -15.70 10.85 16.30
C ILE A 37 -15.86 12.34 15.99
N PRO A 38 -16.78 13.06 16.70
CA PRO A 38 -17.12 14.43 16.38
C PRO A 38 -15.93 15.40 16.39
N ASP A 39 -15.03 15.25 17.35
CA ASP A 39 -13.83 16.11 17.48
C ASP A 39 -12.90 16.01 16.26
N ARG A 40 -12.69 14.76 15.76
CA ARG A 40 -11.88 14.52 14.55
C ARG A 40 -12.53 15.14 13.33
N LEU A 41 -13.82 14.91 13.19
CA LEU A 41 -14.62 15.43 12.08
C LEU A 41 -14.65 16.97 12.09
N GLY A 42 -14.90 17.58 13.26
CA GLY A 42 -14.89 19.02 13.44
C GLY A 42 -13.55 19.66 13.12
N ALA A 43 -12.45 19.06 13.60
CA ALA A 43 -11.09 19.53 13.32
C ALA A 43 -10.76 19.49 11.81
N LEU A 44 -11.08 18.38 11.13
CA LEU A 44 -10.85 18.23 9.69
C LEU A 44 -11.69 19.25 8.90
N SER A 45 -12.96 19.39 9.26
CA SER A 45 -13.90 20.29 8.57
C SER A 45 -13.49 21.74 8.69
N ALA A 46 -13.05 22.17 9.88
CA ALA A 46 -12.57 23.54 10.11
C ALA A 46 -11.28 23.82 9.31
N GLU A 47 -10.31 22.88 9.33
CA GLU A 47 -9.02 23.06 8.64
C GLU A 47 -9.18 23.14 7.11
N PHE A 48 -10.03 22.32 6.54
CA PHE A 48 -10.23 22.27 5.08
C PHE A 48 -11.43 23.06 4.58
N LYS A 49 -12.21 23.70 5.48
CA LYS A 49 -13.41 24.48 5.19
C LYS A 49 -14.43 23.66 4.38
N LEU A 50 -14.75 22.46 4.88
CA LEU A 50 -15.66 21.56 4.20
C LEU A 50 -17.10 22.10 4.23
N ALA A 51 -17.82 21.93 3.12
CA ALA A 51 -19.20 22.38 3.02
C ALA A 51 -20.16 21.50 3.84
N ARG A 52 -19.80 20.21 4.05
CA ARG A 52 -20.64 19.23 4.75
C ARG A 52 -19.79 18.31 5.60
N SER A 53 -20.34 17.91 6.74
CA SER A 53 -19.77 16.94 7.67
C SER A 53 -20.88 16.04 8.18
N VAL A 54 -20.67 14.73 8.12
CA VAL A 54 -21.64 13.71 8.53
C VAL A 54 -20.98 12.67 9.43
N SER A 55 -21.75 12.06 10.32
CA SER A 55 -21.23 11.00 11.20
C SER A 55 -21.19 9.64 10.52
N ASP A 56 -22.02 9.43 9.50
CA ASP A 56 -22.19 8.15 8.81
C ASP A 56 -21.50 8.15 7.45
N ALA A 57 -20.63 7.15 7.25
CA ALA A 57 -19.94 6.92 6.00
C ALA A 57 -20.90 6.59 4.84
N GLU A 58 -21.99 5.85 5.12
CA GLU A 58 -23.01 5.51 4.12
C GLU A 58 -23.73 6.75 3.62
N GLU A 59 -24.05 7.70 4.49
CA GLU A 59 -24.63 8.98 4.09
C GLU A 59 -23.72 9.76 3.15
N LEU A 60 -22.40 9.79 3.46
CA LEU A 60 -21.43 10.51 2.63
C LEU A 60 -21.28 9.91 1.25
N VAL A 61 -21.15 8.57 1.13
CA VAL A 61 -20.89 7.93 -0.18
C VAL A 61 -22.08 8.05 -1.13
N HIS A 62 -23.29 8.32 -0.62
CA HIS A 62 -24.48 8.59 -1.43
C HIS A 62 -24.67 10.07 -1.78
N ASP A 63 -23.80 10.97 -1.33
CA ASP A 63 -23.87 12.38 -1.68
C ASP A 63 -23.72 12.59 -3.20
N PRO A 64 -24.74 13.13 -3.90
CA PRO A 64 -24.70 13.34 -5.35
C PRO A 64 -23.65 14.36 -5.79
N ASP A 65 -23.20 15.19 -4.87
CA ASP A 65 -22.19 16.22 -5.15
C ASP A 65 -20.76 15.68 -5.17
N LEU A 66 -20.54 14.40 -4.94
CA LEU A 66 -19.22 13.78 -4.99
C LEU A 66 -18.98 13.02 -6.30
N ASP A 67 -17.77 13.15 -6.83
CA ASP A 67 -17.27 12.35 -7.96
C ASP A 67 -16.47 11.13 -7.45
N ALA A 68 -15.80 11.30 -6.31
CA ALA A 68 -14.93 10.29 -5.72
C ALA A 68 -14.93 10.35 -4.18
N VAL A 69 -14.53 9.25 -3.57
CA VAL A 69 -14.31 9.16 -2.12
C VAL A 69 -12.96 8.54 -1.79
N SER A 70 -12.39 8.95 -0.66
CA SER A 70 -11.15 8.38 -0.11
C SER A 70 -11.45 7.72 1.23
N LEU A 71 -11.23 6.41 1.34
CA LEU A 71 -11.53 5.61 2.52
C LEU A 71 -10.28 5.47 3.40
N CYS A 72 -10.32 6.10 4.57
CA CYS A 72 -9.29 6.08 5.61
C CYS A 72 -9.85 5.46 6.89
N LEU A 73 -10.43 4.27 6.75
CA LEU A 73 -11.19 3.54 7.76
C LEU A 73 -10.41 2.35 8.31
N PRO A 74 -10.84 1.75 9.43
CA PRO A 74 -10.44 0.39 9.80
C PRO A 74 -10.71 -0.62 8.68
N THR A 75 -9.80 -1.59 8.50
CA THR A 75 -9.78 -2.50 7.34
C THR A 75 -11.11 -3.21 7.08
N HIS A 76 -11.79 -3.70 8.13
CA HIS A 76 -13.08 -4.41 7.99
C HIS A 76 -14.19 -3.54 7.38
N LEU A 77 -14.07 -2.22 7.44
CA LEU A 77 -15.03 -1.27 6.87
C LEU A 77 -14.73 -0.94 5.41
N HIS A 78 -13.55 -1.29 4.89
CA HIS A 78 -13.19 -0.99 3.51
C HIS A 78 -14.18 -1.61 2.52
N THR A 79 -14.45 -2.90 2.66
CA THR A 79 -15.29 -3.65 1.70
C THR A 79 -16.73 -3.15 1.64
N PRO A 80 -17.51 -3.06 2.74
CA PRO A 80 -18.88 -2.59 2.64
C PRO A 80 -18.98 -1.16 2.11
N ILE A 81 -18.15 -0.23 2.61
CA ILE A 81 -18.21 1.17 2.19
C ILE A 81 -17.73 1.36 0.75
N ALA A 82 -16.69 0.63 0.32
CA ALA A 82 -16.22 0.69 -1.07
C ALA A 82 -17.30 0.19 -2.05
N ILE A 83 -17.96 -0.92 -1.74
CA ILE A 83 -19.05 -1.47 -2.57
C ILE A 83 -20.22 -0.49 -2.67
N SER A 84 -20.60 0.11 -1.55
CA SER A 84 -21.65 1.12 -1.49
C SER A 84 -21.29 2.35 -2.35
N ALA A 85 -20.10 2.90 -2.18
CA ALA A 85 -19.60 4.03 -2.96
C ALA A 85 -19.56 3.74 -4.48
N LEU A 86 -19.06 2.57 -4.87
CA LEU A 86 -19.01 2.15 -6.27
C LEU A 86 -20.41 2.05 -6.88
N ARG A 87 -21.38 1.47 -6.15
CA ARG A 87 -22.79 1.38 -6.57
C ARG A 87 -23.46 2.75 -6.65
N ALA A 88 -23.08 3.68 -5.77
CA ALA A 88 -23.51 5.07 -5.83
C ALA A 88 -22.80 5.89 -6.93
N GLY A 89 -22.01 5.23 -7.80
CA GLY A 89 -21.35 5.86 -8.94
C GLY A 89 -20.09 6.63 -8.62
N LYS A 90 -19.46 6.41 -7.43
CA LYS A 90 -18.23 7.10 -7.03
C LYS A 90 -16.98 6.31 -7.40
N HIS A 91 -15.90 7.00 -7.77
CA HIS A 91 -14.56 6.43 -7.81
C HIS A 91 -14.00 6.33 -6.40
N VAL A 92 -13.20 5.29 -6.10
CA VAL A 92 -12.80 5.00 -4.72
C VAL A 92 -11.28 4.86 -4.60
N LEU A 93 -10.69 5.64 -3.70
CA LEU A 93 -9.34 5.43 -3.17
C LEU A 93 -9.47 4.74 -1.82
N ILE A 94 -8.77 3.63 -1.60
CA ILE A 94 -8.86 2.81 -0.39
C ILE A 94 -7.48 2.68 0.24
N GLU A 95 -7.36 2.93 1.55
CA GLU A 95 -6.13 2.69 2.29
C GLU A 95 -5.76 1.20 2.37
N MET A 96 -4.48 0.97 2.63
CA MET A 96 -3.94 -0.38 2.82
C MET A 96 -4.22 -0.90 4.25
N PRO A 97 -4.44 -2.22 4.42
CA PRO A 97 -4.59 -3.25 3.39
C PRO A 97 -5.92 -3.14 2.64
N PRO A 98 -6.04 -3.70 1.42
CA PRO A 98 -7.24 -3.58 0.57
C PRO A 98 -8.56 -4.01 1.23
N ALA A 99 -8.52 -5.11 1.96
CA ALA A 99 -9.64 -5.73 2.65
C ALA A 99 -9.11 -6.66 3.75
N THR A 100 -9.98 -7.36 4.49
CA THR A 100 -9.56 -8.37 5.46
C THR A 100 -9.30 -9.74 4.81
N THR A 101 -9.90 -10.02 3.65
CA THR A 101 -9.75 -11.29 2.93
C THR A 101 -9.65 -11.08 1.41
N SER A 102 -9.11 -12.06 0.69
CA SER A 102 -9.10 -12.04 -0.78
C SER A 102 -10.51 -12.15 -1.39
N ARG A 103 -11.44 -12.81 -0.69
CA ARG A 103 -12.86 -12.87 -1.07
C ARG A 103 -13.48 -11.47 -1.07
N ASP A 104 -13.20 -10.68 -0.05
CA ASP A 104 -13.70 -9.32 0.09
C ASP A 104 -13.09 -8.38 -0.96
N ALA A 105 -11.78 -8.49 -1.20
CA ALA A 105 -11.11 -7.77 -2.29
C ALA A 105 -11.71 -8.13 -3.67
N LYS A 106 -12.05 -9.42 -3.91
CA LYS A 106 -12.75 -9.85 -5.13
C LYS A 106 -14.15 -9.23 -5.25
N ALA A 107 -14.88 -9.04 -4.13
CA ALA A 107 -16.18 -8.39 -4.16
C ALA A 107 -16.07 -6.92 -4.57
N ILE A 108 -15.05 -6.20 -4.08
CA ILE A 108 -14.74 -4.84 -4.53
C ILE A 108 -14.42 -4.82 -6.03
N ALA A 109 -13.53 -5.72 -6.50
CA ALA A 109 -13.11 -5.77 -7.89
C ALA A 109 -14.28 -6.03 -8.84
N ARG A 110 -15.14 -7.01 -8.55
CA ARG A 110 -16.35 -7.29 -9.33
C ARG A 110 -17.33 -6.10 -9.36
N THR A 111 -17.42 -5.35 -8.25
CA THR A 111 -18.30 -4.19 -8.20
C THR A 111 -17.72 -3.05 -9.04
N ALA A 112 -16.41 -2.82 -8.97
CA ALA A 112 -15.72 -1.82 -9.79
C ALA A 112 -15.90 -2.12 -11.29
N GLU A 113 -15.72 -3.38 -11.70
CA GLU A 113 -15.96 -3.83 -13.08
C GLU A 113 -17.40 -3.56 -13.54
N LYS A 114 -18.39 -3.96 -12.73
CA LYS A 114 -19.82 -3.77 -13.06
C LYS A 114 -20.24 -2.30 -13.16
N THR A 115 -19.63 -1.43 -12.36
CA THR A 115 -19.99 0.00 -12.32
C THR A 115 -19.12 0.86 -13.24
N GLY A 116 -18.04 0.31 -13.80
CA GLY A 116 -17.07 1.05 -14.60
C GLY A 116 -16.30 2.12 -13.78
N LYS A 117 -16.29 2.01 -12.45
CA LYS A 117 -15.64 3.00 -11.59
C LYS A 117 -14.23 2.57 -11.22
N ILE A 118 -13.36 3.57 -11.06
CA ILE A 118 -11.96 3.35 -10.68
C ILE A 118 -11.88 3.01 -9.19
N VAL A 119 -11.16 1.94 -8.89
CA VAL A 119 -10.61 1.64 -7.56
C VAL A 119 -9.10 1.80 -7.64
N LEU A 120 -8.53 2.55 -6.69
CA LEU A 120 -7.09 2.65 -6.48
C LEU A 120 -6.80 2.36 -5.01
N TYR A 121 -5.88 1.44 -4.74
CA TYR A 121 -5.38 1.21 -3.38
C TYR A 121 -4.20 2.14 -3.09
N ALA A 122 -4.17 2.67 -1.86
CA ALA A 122 -3.19 3.65 -1.42
C ALA A 122 -1.82 3.02 -1.10
N ALA A 123 -1.25 2.31 -2.06
CA ALA A 123 0.11 1.79 -1.98
C ALA A 123 1.14 2.92 -2.07
N VAL A 124 1.11 3.83 -1.08
CA VAL A 124 1.83 5.10 -1.07
C VAL A 124 3.34 4.96 -1.25
N ARG A 125 3.92 3.80 -0.87
CA ARG A 125 5.35 3.53 -1.09
C ARG A 125 5.73 3.52 -2.56
N ARG A 126 4.88 3.02 -3.46
CA ARG A 126 5.15 3.11 -4.91
C ARG A 126 5.30 4.55 -5.42
N PHE A 127 4.76 5.52 -4.65
CA PHE A 127 4.80 6.95 -4.95
C PHE A 127 5.83 7.71 -4.12
N GLY A 128 6.61 7.03 -3.26
CA GLY A 128 7.71 7.64 -2.52
C GLY A 128 8.81 8.14 -3.45
N SER A 129 9.51 9.22 -3.07
CA SER A 129 10.52 9.83 -3.95
C SER A 129 11.70 8.90 -4.23
N ALA A 130 12.15 8.19 -3.20
CA ALA A 130 13.25 7.24 -3.31
C ALA A 130 12.84 6.01 -4.15
N GLU A 131 11.64 5.50 -3.94
CA GLU A 131 11.08 4.34 -4.62
C GLU A 131 10.83 4.63 -6.11
N GLN A 132 10.29 5.80 -6.44
CA GLN A 132 10.14 6.24 -7.82
C GLN A 132 11.50 6.38 -8.54
N SER A 133 12.52 6.88 -7.85
CA SER A 133 13.87 7.00 -8.42
C SER A 133 14.47 5.63 -8.70
N ALA A 134 14.31 4.67 -7.77
CA ALA A 134 14.76 3.30 -7.94
C ALA A 134 14.04 2.62 -9.12
N LYS A 135 12.70 2.75 -9.18
CA LYS A 135 11.90 2.20 -10.28
C LYS A 135 12.32 2.77 -11.63
N GLN A 136 12.53 4.08 -11.74
CA GLN A 136 13.03 4.70 -12.97
C GLN A 136 14.40 4.17 -13.39
N ALA A 137 15.33 3.94 -12.45
CA ALA A 137 16.63 3.37 -12.75
C ALA A 137 16.55 1.92 -13.25
N ILE A 138 15.64 1.13 -12.64
CA ILE A 138 15.35 -0.24 -13.05
C ILE A 138 14.73 -0.27 -14.45
N ASP A 139 13.69 0.54 -14.70
CA ASP A 139 12.98 0.59 -16.00
C ASP A 139 13.85 1.07 -17.16
N LYS A 140 14.84 1.94 -16.88
CA LYS A 140 15.87 2.33 -17.85
C LYS A 140 16.92 1.23 -18.10
N GLY A 141 16.78 0.08 -17.44
CA GLY A 141 17.67 -1.06 -17.60
C GLY A 141 19.04 -0.90 -16.93
N TYR A 142 19.25 0.12 -16.09
CA TYR A 142 20.57 0.35 -15.47
C TYR A 142 20.99 -0.77 -14.53
N ALA A 143 20.04 -1.45 -13.89
CA ALA A 143 20.30 -2.55 -12.98
C ALA A 143 20.57 -3.89 -13.69
N GLY A 144 19.98 -4.12 -14.86
CA GLY A 144 19.92 -5.44 -15.48
C GLY A 144 18.90 -6.34 -14.76
N LYS A 145 18.99 -7.66 -14.91
CA LYS A 145 18.08 -8.63 -14.29
C LYS A 145 18.28 -8.62 -12.77
N ILE A 146 17.19 -8.38 -12.04
CA ILE A 146 17.14 -8.48 -10.57
C ILE A 146 17.10 -9.98 -10.20
N TYR A 147 17.96 -10.39 -9.26
CA TYR A 147 18.01 -11.76 -8.78
C TYR A 147 17.67 -11.88 -7.29
N HIS A 148 17.88 -10.80 -6.50
CA HIS A 148 17.56 -10.80 -5.08
C HIS A 148 17.15 -9.40 -4.60
N ALA A 149 16.27 -9.35 -3.60
CA ALA A 149 15.91 -8.12 -2.90
C ALA A 149 15.76 -8.37 -1.40
N ARG A 150 15.94 -7.31 -0.61
CA ARG A 150 15.70 -7.35 0.83
C ARG A 150 14.99 -6.08 1.27
N ALA A 151 13.92 -6.24 2.04
CA ALA A 151 13.18 -5.12 2.60
C ALA A 151 12.91 -5.33 4.10
N THR A 152 13.13 -4.28 4.89
CA THR A 152 12.81 -4.30 6.32
C THR A 152 12.02 -3.06 6.71
N TRP A 153 11.10 -3.23 7.68
CA TRP A 153 10.46 -2.12 8.36
C TRP A 153 10.31 -2.47 9.84
N LEU A 154 11.36 -2.13 10.60
CA LEU A 154 11.51 -2.52 11.98
C LEU A 154 11.30 -1.32 12.91
N ARG A 155 10.33 -1.43 13.80
CA ARG A 155 10.03 -0.44 14.83
C ARG A 155 10.42 -1.00 16.19
N THR A 156 10.95 -0.15 17.06
CA THR A 156 11.29 -0.57 18.44
C THR A 156 10.05 -0.62 19.32
N ARG A 157 9.18 0.38 19.22
CA ARG A 157 7.88 0.48 19.90
C ARG A 157 6.94 1.28 19.01
N GLY A 158 6.33 0.64 18.05
CA GLY A 158 5.50 1.27 17.04
C GLY A 158 4.15 0.60 16.87
N VAL A 159 3.63 -0.04 17.92
CA VAL A 159 2.27 -0.63 17.89
C VAL A 159 1.27 0.50 17.69
N PRO A 160 0.31 0.34 16.77
CA PRO A 160 -0.75 1.33 16.58
C PRO A 160 -1.54 1.55 17.87
N LYS A 161 -1.69 2.81 18.28
CA LYS A 161 -2.36 3.17 19.54
C LYS A 161 -3.82 3.54 19.29
N GLY A 162 -4.67 3.20 20.25
CA GLY A 162 -5.94 3.90 20.51
C GLY A 162 -7.20 3.36 19.87
N THR A 163 -7.18 2.32 19.04
CA THR A 163 -8.40 1.87 18.34
C THR A 163 -8.74 0.39 18.51
N GLY A 164 -7.94 -0.39 19.24
CA GLY A 164 -8.24 -1.82 19.51
C GLY A 164 -8.38 -2.73 18.28
N TRP A 165 -8.91 -2.22 17.15
CA TRP A 165 -9.15 -2.98 15.94
C TRP A 165 -7.86 -3.50 15.27
N TYR A 166 -6.72 -2.83 15.43
CA TYR A 166 -5.42 -3.28 14.90
C TYR A 166 -4.96 -4.61 15.52
N SER A 167 -5.34 -4.88 16.78
CA SER A 167 -4.99 -6.11 17.49
C SER A 167 -6.07 -7.20 17.41
N ASP A 168 -7.15 -6.95 16.67
CA ASP A 168 -8.19 -7.94 16.39
C ASP A 168 -8.03 -8.42 14.93
N LYS A 169 -7.57 -9.67 14.76
CA LYS A 169 -7.32 -10.29 13.44
C LYS A 169 -8.59 -10.28 12.56
N SER A 170 -9.78 -10.37 13.16
CA SER A 170 -11.05 -10.36 12.40
C SER A 170 -11.37 -9.00 11.80
N LEU A 171 -10.88 -7.93 12.42
CA LEU A 171 -11.11 -6.54 12.00
C LEU A 171 -9.96 -5.98 11.15
N SER A 172 -8.72 -6.40 11.43
CA SER A 172 -7.51 -5.91 10.76
C SER A 172 -7.05 -6.79 9.59
N GLY A 173 -7.38 -8.08 9.63
CA GLY A 173 -6.83 -9.10 8.75
C GLY A 173 -5.52 -9.70 9.24
N GLY A 174 -4.91 -9.16 10.32
CA GLY A 174 -3.66 -9.59 10.93
C GLY A 174 -2.96 -8.48 11.70
N GLY A 175 -1.70 -8.70 12.09
CA GLY A 175 -0.87 -7.74 12.82
C GLY A 175 0.14 -7.01 11.92
N ALA A 176 1.42 -7.04 12.33
CA ALA A 176 2.52 -6.39 11.61
C ALA A 176 2.69 -6.90 10.17
N GLY A 177 2.31 -8.15 9.91
CA GLY A 177 2.38 -8.76 8.58
C GLY A 177 1.53 -8.03 7.54
N VAL A 178 0.29 -7.68 7.86
CA VAL A 178 -0.57 -6.92 6.94
C VAL A 178 -0.33 -5.42 7.02
N ASP A 179 -0.05 -4.86 8.21
CA ASP A 179 0.15 -3.41 8.38
C ASP A 179 1.47 -2.93 7.74
N LEU A 180 2.57 -3.63 7.98
CA LEU A 180 3.90 -3.26 7.50
C LEU A 180 4.42 -4.18 6.40
N GLY A 181 4.14 -5.48 6.50
CA GLY A 181 4.67 -6.49 5.58
C GLY A 181 4.06 -6.37 4.20
N LEU A 182 2.75 -6.29 4.10
CA LEU A 182 2.05 -6.22 2.81
C LEU A 182 2.47 -5.00 1.97
N PRO A 183 2.59 -3.77 2.53
CA PRO A 183 3.16 -2.63 1.79
C PRO A 183 4.61 -2.81 1.34
N MET A 184 5.44 -3.55 2.10
CA MET A 184 6.83 -3.83 1.70
C MET A 184 6.89 -4.88 0.59
N ILE A 185 6.05 -5.90 0.65
CA ILE A 185 5.96 -6.92 -0.41
C ILE A 185 5.40 -6.30 -1.69
N ASP A 186 4.41 -5.43 -1.59
CA ASP A 186 3.88 -4.66 -2.71
C ASP A 186 4.96 -3.82 -3.40
N LEU A 187 5.79 -3.13 -2.60
CA LEU A 187 6.93 -2.37 -3.11
C LEU A 187 7.93 -3.27 -3.85
N LEU A 188 8.29 -4.42 -3.26
CA LEU A 188 9.22 -5.37 -3.89
C LEU A 188 8.66 -5.94 -5.20
N THR A 189 7.38 -6.31 -5.22
CA THR A 189 6.69 -6.76 -6.43
C THR A 189 6.74 -5.69 -7.53
N HIS A 190 6.51 -4.43 -7.16
CA HIS A 190 6.60 -3.29 -8.08
C HIS A 190 8.02 -3.07 -8.64
N LEU A 191 9.04 -3.12 -7.78
CA LEU A 191 10.43 -2.88 -8.17
C LEU A 191 10.99 -4.04 -9.01
N ILE A 192 10.71 -5.28 -8.62
CA ILE A 192 11.13 -6.48 -9.35
C ILE A 192 10.37 -6.63 -10.67
N GLY A 193 9.13 -6.14 -10.72
CA GLY A 193 8.28 -6.22 -11.92
C GLY A 193 7.81 -7.64 -12.23
N SER A 194 7.59 -8.47 -11.20
CA SER A 194 7.18 -9.87 -11.32
C SER A 194 6.30 -10.28 -10.14
N ASP A 195 5.36 -11.18 -10.35
CA ASP A 195 4.46 -11.69 -9.32
C ASP A 195 5.18 -12.69 -8.40
N VAL A 196 4.77 -12.73 -7.13
CA VAL A 196 5.25 -13.70 -6.13
C VAL A 196 4.57 -15.04 -6.37
N THR A 197 5.35 -16.12 -6.48
CA THR A 197 4.84 -17.48 -6.69
C THR A 197 4.88 -18.36 -5.43
N HIS A 198 5.81 -18.11 -4.51
CA HIS A 198 5.94 -18.88 -3.28
C HIS A 198 6.28 -17.98 -2.10
N VAL A 199 5.70 -18.31 -0.95
CA VAL A 199 5.93 -17.63 0.34
C VAL A 199 6.30 -18.68 1.39
N SER A 200 7.37 -18.37 2.17
CA SER A 200 7.71 -19.07 3.41
C SER A 200 7.88 -18.02 4.50
N ALA A 201 7.20 -18.18 5.64
CA ALA A 201 7.21 -17.13 6.67
C ALA A 201 7.13 -17.72 8.08
N VAL A 202 7.69 -16.94 9.03
CA VAL A 202 7.57 -17.16 10.48
C VAL A 202 7.12 -15.88 11.16
N SER A 203 6.48 -16.00 12.30
CA SER A 203 6.03 -14.83 13.09
C SER A 203 6.25 -15.04 14.57
N HIS A 204 6.32 -13.93 15.31
CA HIS A 204 6.44 -13.93 16.77
C HIS A 204 5.58 -12.82 17.38
N CYS A 205 5.15 -13.06 18.63
CA CYS A 205 4.54 -12.07 19.51
C CYS A 205 5.15 -12.22 20.92
N CYS A 206 6.29 -11.58 21.16
CA CYS A 206 7.09 -11.78 22.38
C CYS A 206 7.30 -10.51 23.20
N VAL A 207 6.97 -9.34 22.68
CA VAL A 207 7.28 -8.05 23.32
C VAL A 207 6.03 -7.34 23.83
N THR A 208 4.91 -7.40 23.08
CA THR A 208 3.70 -6.65 23.42
C THR A 208 2.60 -7.50 24.07
N GLY A 209 2.64 -8.84 23.88
CA GLY A 209 1.57 -9.74 24.35
C GLY A 209 0.24 -9.57 23.62
N LEU A 210 0.23 -8.93 22.44
CA LEU A 210 -0.97 -8.76 21.63
C LEU A 210 -1.45 -10.11 21.04
N PRO A 211 -2.74 -10.27 20.74
CA PRO A 211 -3.29 -11.50 20.14
C PRO A 211 -2.98 -11.66 18.65
N VAL A 212 -2.24 -10.72 18.06
CA VAL A 212 -1.76 -10.74 16.67
C VAL A 212 -0.24 -10.65 16.66
N GLU A 213 0.38 -11.10 15.57
CA GLU A 213 1.83 -11.08 15.44
C GLU A 213 2.37 -9.64 15.38
N GLU A 214 3.46 -9.41 16.10
CA GLU A 214 4.19 -8.14 16.11
C GLU A 214 5.45 -8.14 15.27
N PHE A 215 5.91 -9.34 14.86
CA PHE A 215 7.07 -9.56 14.00
C PHE A 215 6.74 -10.63 12.96
N VAL A 216 7.11 -10.36 11.72
CA VAL A 216 7.07 -11.33 10.61
C VAL A 216 8.38 -11.27 9.84
N HIS A 217 8.93 -12.46 9.55
CA HIS A 217 10.00 -12.65 8.57
C HIS A 217 9.52 -13.59 7.48
N GLY A 218 9.71 -13.20 6.22
CA GLY A 218 9.26 -13.96 5.06
C GLY A 218 10.31 -14.04 3.95
N LEU A 219 10.34 -15.20 3.27
CA LEU A 219 11.08 -15.45 2.04
C LEU A 219 10.08 -15.58 0.89
N LEU A 220 10.35 -14.87 -0.20
CA LEU A 220 9.51 -14.81 -1.38
C LEU A 220 10.27 -15.31 -2.60
N ARG A 221 9.59 -16.09 -3.47
CA ARG A 221 10.07 -16.41 -4.83
C ARG A 221 9.17 -15.72 -5.83
N PHE A 222 9.77 -15.22 -6.88
CA PHE A 222 9.08 -14.53 -7.98
C PHE A 222 9.09 -15.37 -9.24
N GLU A 223 8.09 -15.17 -10.11
CA GLU A 223 8.00 -15.84 -11.40
C GLU A 223 9.24 -15.61 -12.27
N SER A 224 9.85 -14.43 -12.20
CA SER A 224 11.12 -14.07 -12.87
C SER A 224 12.33 -14.90 -12.43
N GLY A 225 12.19 -15.72 -11.38
CA GLY A 225 13.27 -16.44 -10.70
C GLY A 225 14.00 -15.63 -9.63
N ALA A 226 13.62 -14.37 -9.41
CA ALA A 226 14.15 -13.57 -8.30
C ALA A 226 13.65 -14.11 -6.95
N SER A 227 14.39 -13.78 -5.88
CA SER A 227 14.00 -14.03 -4.50
C SER A 227 13.97 -12.73 -3.70
N ALA A 228 13.23 -12.71 -2.58
CA ALA A 228 13.32 -11.59 -1.66
C ALA A 228 13.14 -12.02 -0.19
N GLU A 229 13.71 -11.22 0.71
CA GLU A 229 13.49 -11.28 2.15
C GLU A 229 12.67 -10.07 2.60
N VAL A 230 11.70 -10.31 3.47
CA VAL A 230 10.92 -9.25 4.12
C VAL A 230 10.93 -9.47 5.63
N SER A 231 11.32 -8.43 6.39
CA SER A 231 11.24 -8.47 7.85
C SER A 231 10.53 -7.22 8.34
N VAL A 232 9.45 -7.40 9.10
CA VAL A 232 8.68 -6.29 9.64
C VAL A 232 8.39 -6.49 11.12
N SER A 233 8.35 -5.39 11.87
CA SER A 233 8.01 -5.45 13.29
C SER A 233 7.39 -4.16 13.80
N TRP A 234 6.34 -4.28 14.61
CA TRP A 234 5.80 -3.20 15.42
C TRP A 234 6.63 -2.93 16.67
N ALA A 235 7.20 -3.99 17.25
CA ALA A 235 7.96 -3.92 18.48
C ALA A 235 9.07 -4.96 18.48
N MET A 236 10.31 -4.49 18.43
CA MET A 236 11.49 -5.32 18.47
C MET A 236 12.54 -4.66 19.38
N ASN A 237 13.17 -5.45 20.26
CA ASN A 237 14.34 -5.01 20.98
C ASN A 237 15.53 -5.01 20.02
N GLN A 238 15.98 -3.85 19.59
CA GLN A 238 17.04 -3.70 18.60
C GLN A 238 17.97 -2.54 18.91
N ILE A 239 19.17 -2.60 18.35
CA ILE A 239 20.11 -1.49 18.39
C ILE A 239 19.50 -0.30 17.62
N PRO A 240 19.46 0.93 18.20
CA PRO A 240 18.78 2.07 17.56
C PRO A 240 19.19 2.35 16.12
N SER A 241 20.46 2.13 15.76
CA SER A 241 20.96 2.30 14.39
C SER A 241 20.41 1.29 13.38
N GLN A 242 19.79 0.21 13.85
CA GLN A 242 19.17 -0.82 13.00
C GLN A 242 17.64 -0.64 12.87
N ALA A 243 17.06 0.28 13.64
CA ALA A 243 15.65 0.61 13.53
C ALA A 243 15.36 1.36 12.23
N GLY A 244 14.16 1.17 11.69
CA GLY A 244 13.69 1.91 10.53
C GLY A 244 13.37 1.05 9.33
N THR A 245 13.39 1.69 8.17
CA THR A 245 13.07 1.05 6.89
C THR A 245 14.32 0.90 6.06
N THR A 246 14.54 -0.30 5.50
CA THR A 246 15.57 -0.53 4.48
C THR A 246 14.95 -1.21 3.26
N CYS A 247 15.50 -0.96 2.08
CA CYS A 247 15.15 -1.71 0.88
C CYS A 247 16.37 -1.74 -0.05
N ARG A 248 16.87 -2.95 -0.33
CA ARG A 248 18.03 -3.19 -1.19
C ARG A 248 17.66 -4.11 -2.32
N ILE A 249 18.13 -3.78 -3.52
CA ILE A 249 17.94 -4.57 -4.73
C ILE A 249 19.30 -5.01 -5.23
N HIS A 250 19.46 -6.29 -5.53
CA HIS A 250 20.64 -6.89 -6.12
C HIS A 250 20.32 -7.37 -7.53
N ALA A 251 21.05 -6.85 -8.50
CA ALA A 251 20.85 -7.12 -9.90
C ALA A 251 22.18 -7.38 -10.62
N GLN A 252 22.13 -7.88 -11.84
CA GLN A 252 23.33 -8.31 -12.58
C GLN A 252 24.38 -7.21 -12.78
N ARG A 253 23.94 -5.95 -12.96
CA ARG A 253 24.82 -4.82 -13.28
C ARG A 253 24.88 -3.74 -12.20
N ALA A 254 24.02 -3.82 -11.19
CA ALA A 254 23.96 -2.83 -10.13
C ALA A 254 23.36 -3.41 -8.83
N ALA A 255 23.65 -2.71 -7.72
CA ALA A 255 22.86 -2.82 -6.51
C ALA A 255 22.24 -1.46 -6.21
N LEU A 256 21.02 -1.46 -5.64
CA LEU A 256 20.34 -0.24 -5.22
C LEU A 256 20.10 -0.29 -3.72
N ASP A 257 20.42 0.80 -3.02
CA ASP A 257 19.98 1.02 -1.62
C ASP A 257 19.02 2.21 -1.63
N ILE A 258 17.75 1.94 -1.30
CA ILE A 258 16.67 2.91 -1.50
C ILE A 258 16.57 3.89 -0.34
N TYR A 259 16.81 3.41 0.88
CA TYR A 259 16.65 4.21 2.10
C TYR A 259 17.99 4.44 2.80
N THR A 260 18.84 5.28 2.22
CA THR A 260 20.05 5.74 2.88
C THR A 260 19.85 7.15 3.50
N PRO A 261 20.63 7.56 4.48
CA PRO A 261 20.56 8.92 5.03
C PRO A 261 20.70 10.05 3.99
N GLN A 262 21.41 9.75 2.88
CA GLN A 262 21.63 10.70 1.78
C GLN A 262 20.61 10.56 0.64
N GLY A 263 19.61 9.69 0.79
CA GLY A 263 18.63 9.34 -0.23
C GLY A 263 19.02 8.10 -1.03
N PRO A 264 18.28 7.76 -2.10
CA PRO A 264 18.48 6.52 -2.83
C PRO A 264 19.79 6.54 -3.63
N VAL A 265 20.52 5.41 -3.57
CA VAL A 265 21.85 5.24 -4.22
C VAL A 265 21.83 4.00 -5.09
N ILE A 266 22.40 4.12 -6.29
CA ILE A 266 22.74 2.99 -7.18
C ILE A 266 24.26 2.77 -7.19
N TYR A 267 24.67 1.52 -7.02
CA TYR A 267 26.07 1.08 -7.07
C TYR A 267 26.31 0.33 -8.38
N ARG A 268 27.32 0.74 -9.15
CA ARG A 268 27.69 0.15 -10.47
C ARG A 268 29.18 -0.07 -10.56
N GLY A 269 29.64 -0.84 -11.57
CA GLY A 269 31.05 -1.09 -11.83
C GLY A 269 31.64 -2.19 -10.96
N PHE A 270 30.85 -3.20 -10.62
CA PHE A 270 31.31 -4.36 -9.84
C PHE A 270 32.32 -5.24 -10.58
N GLU A 271 32.34 -5.19 -11.92
CA GLU A 271 33.24 -5.93 -12.79
C GLU A 271 34.73 -5.58 -12.59
N ASN A 272 35.00 -4.39 -12.04
CA ASN A 272 36.37 -3.85 -11.93
C ASN A 272 36.86 -3.81 -10.47
N ALA A 273 36.79 -4.83 -9.68
CA ALA A 273 37.39 -4.93 -8.34
C ALA A 273 36.41 -5.28 -7.21
N GLY A 274 35.19 -5.73 -7.51
CA GLY A 274 34.23 -6.19 -6.52
C GLY A 274 33.54 -5.10 -5.68
N GLN A 275 33.89 -3.82 -5.87
CA GLN A 275 33.26 -2.71 -5.17
C GLN A 275 32.54 -1.79 -6.15
N GLY A 276 31.21 -1.77 -6.07
CA GLY A 276 30.39 -0.86 -6.87
C GLY A 276 30.60 0.61 -6.47
N LYS A 277 30.65 1.50 -7.46
CA LYS A 277 30.74 2.95 -7.21
C LYS A 277 29.35 3.51 -6.91
N PRO A 278 29.16 4.19 -5.74
CA PRO A 278 27.88 4.80 -5.40
C PRO A 278 27.57 6.01 -6.28
N THR A 279 26.35 6.09 -6.73
CA THR A 279 25.82 7.23 -7.49
C THR A 279 24.46 7.59 -6.90
N PRO A 280 24.28 8.80 -6.34
CA PRO A 280 22.96 9.26 -5.87
C PRO A 280 21.95 9.30 -7.01
N MET A 281 20.72 8.87 -6.74
CA MET A 281 19.65 8.92 -7.71
C MET A 281 18.82 10.20 -7.53
N LYS A 282 18.48 10.85 -8.65
CA LYS A 282 17.66 12.08 -8.65
C LYS A 282 16.24 11.73 -8.24
N GLN A 283 15.73 12.45 -7.25
CA GLN A 283 14.38 12.27 -6.73
C GLN A 283 13.38 13.20 -7.40
N PRO A 284 12.12 12.75 -7.66
CA PRO A 284 11.05 13.60 -8.15
C PRO A 284 10.62 14.62 -7.08
N ARG A 285 10.13 15.77 -7.53
CA ARG A 285 9.67 16.85 -6.62
C ARG A 285 8.33 16.53 -5.95
N VAL A 286 7.50 15.72 -6.60
CA VAL A 286 6.17 15.34 -6.10
C VAL A 286 6.18 13.84 -5.82
N ALA A 287 5.95 13.50 -4.57
CA ALA A 287 6.03 12.13 -4.07
C ALA A 287 4.99 11.87 -2.97
N GLY A 288 4.86 10.61 -2.55
CA GLY A 288 3.94 10.18 -1.49
C GLY A 288 2.48 10.41 -1.85
N TYR A 289 1.67 10.76 -0.87
CA TYR A 289 0.24 11.00 -1.07
C TYR A 289 -0.09 12.05 -2.14
N PRO A 290 0.59 13.19 -2.28
CA PRO A 290 0.35 14.11 -3.39
C PRO A 290 0.52 13.48 -4.78
N ALA A 291 1.52 12.63 -4.97
CA ALA A 291 1.72 11.89 -6.21
C ALA A 291 0.63 10.82 -6.42
N LEU A 292 0.25 10.08 -5.37
CA LEU A 292 -0.85 9.13 -5.39
C LEU A 292 -2.18 9.78 -5.81
N PHE A 293 -2.54 10.92 -5.21
CA PHE A 293 -3.78 11.63 -5.55
C PHE A 293 -3.75 12.21 -6.96
N ARG A 294 -2.59 12.69 -7.43
CA ARG A 294 -2.44 13.08 -8.84
C ARG A 294 -2.70 11.90 -9.76
N HIS A 295 -2.11 10.74 -9.47
CA HIS A 295 -2.32 9.52 -10.24
C HIS A 295 -3.79 9.08 -10.20
N PHE A 296 -4.45 9.11 -9.03
CA PHE A 296 -5.87 8.81 -8.91
C PHE A 296 -6.74 9.70 -9.82
N LYS A 297 -6.46 11.00 -9.81
CA LYS A 297 -7.14 11.96 -10.70
C LYS A 297 -6.92 11.63 -12.18
N GLU A 298 -5.70 11.29 -12.57
CA GLU A 298 -5.35 10.91 -13.93
C GLU A 298 -6.05 9.60 -14.36
N CYS A 299 -6.18 8.62 -13.45
CA CYS A 299 -6.95 7.40 -13.69
C CYS A 299 -8.43 7.70 -13.94
N ILE A 300 -9.05 8.55 -13.11
CA ILE A 300 -10.46 8.93 -13.27
C ILE A 300 -10.68 9.68 -14.60
N GLN A 301 -9.71 10.46 -15.04
CA GLN A 301 -9.74 11.17 -16.34
C GLN A 301 -9.42 10.27 -17.54
N GLY A 302 -9.18 8.98 -17.33
CA GLY A 302 -8.83 8.03 -18.40
C GLY A 302 -7.44 8.23 -19.03
N LYS A 303 -6.56 9.02 -18.37
CA LYS A 303 -5.21 9.30 -18.86
C LYS A 303 -4.20 8.19 -18.59
N THR A 304 -4.45 7.39 -17.57
CA THR A 304 -3.60 6.25 -17.17
C THR A 304 -4.44 5.18 -16.47
N GLN A 305 -3.88 3.98 -16.36
CA GLN A 305 -4.49 2.89 -15.59
C GLN A 305 -4.05 2.95 -14.13
N PRO A 306 -4.89 2.51 -13.18
CA PRO A 306 -4.53 2.44 -11.76
C PRO A 306 -3.30 1.57 -11.52
N LEU A 307 -2.27 2.12 -10.91
CA LEU A 307 -1.02 1.41 -10.61
C LEU A 307 -1.24 0.24 -9.62
N VAL A 308 -2.18 0.40 -8.70
CA VAL A 308 -2.65 -0.66 -7.79
C VAL A 308 -4.18 -0.64 -7.82
N GLY A 309 -4.75 -1.13 -8.91
CA GLY A 309 -6.18 -1.20 -9.13
C GLY A 309 -6.86 -2.38 -8.45
N ALA A 310 -8.13 -2.59 -8.75
CA ALA A 310 -8.99 -3.57 -8.09
C ALA A 310 -8.39 -5.00 -8.10
N GLU A 311 -7.90 -5.49 -9.24
CA GLU A 311 -7.28 -6.82 -9.35
C GLU A 311 -5.96 -6.93 -8.58
N ALA A 312 -5.16 -5.87 -8.53
CA ALA A 312 -3.94 -5.86 -7.72
C ALA A 312 -4.25 -6.02 -6.23
N GLY A 313 -5.35 -5.43 -5.75
CA GLY A 313 -5.82 -5.64 -4.38
C GLY A 313 -6.19 -7.09 -4.08
N VAL A 314 -6.77 -7.80 -5.04
CA VAL A 314 -7.05 -9.25 -4.91
C VAL A 314 -5.75 -10.04 -4.76
N LYS A 315 -4.76 -9.80 -5.62
CA LYS A 315 -3.44 -10.46 -5.56
C LYS A 315 -2.74 -10.18 -4.22
N LEU A 316 -2.80 -8.94 -3.74
CA LEU A 316 -2.20 -8.56 -2.45
C LEU A 316 -2.85 -9.33 -1.28
N MET A 317 -4.17 -9.47 -1.27
CA MET A 317 -4.84 -10.22 -0.21
C MET A 317 -4.61 -11.73 -0.32
N GLN A 318 -4.52 -12.31 -1.52
CA GLN A 318 -4.10 -13.69 -1.70
C GLN A 318 -2.69 -13.95 -1.18
N LEU A 319 -1.79 -13.00 -1.37
CA LEU A 319 -0.43 -13.05 -0.85
C LEU A 319 -0.41 -12.95 0.69
N ALA A 320 -1.24 -12.07 1.29
CA ALA A 320 -1.40 -12.01 2.74
C ALA A 320 -1.93 -13.35 3.31
N GLU A 321 -2.94 -13.95 2.68
CA GLU A 321 -3.47 -15.27 3.07
C GLU A 321 -2.38 -16.37 2.96
N ALA A 322 -1.57 -16.36 1.89
CA ALA A 322 -0.45 -17.29 1.73
C ALA A 322 0.62 -17.11 2.82
N LEU A 323 0.92 -15.85 3.19
CA LEU A 323 1.84 -15.52 4.26
C LEU A 323 1.37 -16.14 5.59
N TYR A 324 0.12 -15.89 5.99
CA TYR A 324 -0.43 -16.44 7.23
C TYR A 324 -0.55 -17.96 7.19
N ARG A 325 -0.94 -18.53 6.07
CA ARG A 325 -0.96 -19.99 5.91
C ARG A 325 0.43 -20.61 6.07
N SER A 326 1.47 -19.95 5.59
CA SER A 326 2.86 -20.37 5.80
C SER A 326 3.24 -20.34 7.28
N ILE A 327 2.90 -19.25 7.97
CA ILE A 327 3.12 -19.09 9.43
C ILE A 327 2.42 -20.21 10.21
N GLU A 328 1.15 -20.47 9.89
CA GLU A 328 0.33 -21.48 10.60
C GLU A 328 0.81 -22.92 10.35
N THR A 329 1.26 -23.22 9.16
CA THR A 329 1.62 -24.59 8.75
C THR A 329 3.11 -24.90 8.82
N GLY A 330 3.98 -23.90 8.92
CA GLY A 330 5.44 -24.03 8.81
C GLY A 330 5.91 -24.45 7.40
N LYS A 331 5.03 -24.39 6.39
CA LYS A 331 5.33 -24.85 5.02
C LYS A 331 5.46 -23.66 4.06
N THR A 332 6.24 -23.86 3.00
CA THR A 332 6.21 -22.96 1.85
C THR A 332 4.86 -23.10 1.14
N ILE A 333 4.21 -21.97 0.86
CA ILE A 333 2.92 -21.91 0.18
C ILE A 333 3.11 -21.42 -1.24
N GLU A 334 2.61 -22.19 -2.21
CA GLU A 334 2.52 -21.79 -3.61
C GLU A 334 1.30 -20.88 -3.82
N ILE A 335 1.49 -19.77 -4.53
CA ILE A 335 0.44 -18.86 -4.96
C ILE A 335 0.16 -19.10 -6.44
N LYS A 336 -1.01 -19.66 -6.73
CA LYS A 336 -1.46 -19.88 -8.11
C LYS A 336 -2.09 -18.61 -8.65
N HIS A 337 -1.41 -17.95 -9.55
CA HIS A 337 -2.02 -16.89 -10.35
C HIS A 337 -2.81 -17.55 -11.48
N LYS A 338 -4.11 -17.22 -11.63
CA LYS A 338 -4.86 -17.66 -12.81
C LYS A 338 -4.17 -17.09 -14.04
N THR A 339 -3.69 -17.96 -14.91
CA THR A 339 -3.22 -17.58 -16.24
C THR A 339 -4.44 -17.25 -17.11
N ASP A 340 -4.30 -16.33 -18.08
CA ASP A 340 -5.38 -15.95 -19.02
C ASP A 340 -5.94 -17.14 -19.85
N THR A 341 -5.33 -18.30 -19.76
CA THR A 341 -5.79 -19.56 -20.38
C THR A 341 -7.00 -20.18 -19.69
N ASP A 342 -7.36 -19.80 -18.46
CA ASP A 342 -8.53 -20.31 -17.74
C ASP A 342 -9.86 -19.58 -18.03
N LYS A 343 -9.87 -18.66 -19.00
CA LYS A 343 -11.09 -17.95 -19.43
C LYS A 343 -11.95 -18.73 -20.45
N GLY A 344 -11.65 -20.02 -20.68
CA GLY A 344 -12.29 -20.83 -21.71
C GLY A 344 -12.69 -22.24 -21.25
N SER A 345 -13.40 -22.37 -20.13
CA SER A 345 -14.14 -23.63 -19.84
C SER A 345 -15.38 -23.33 -19.01
#